data_bb5f4c5cfd88819dfe7c877261760aff
#
_entry.id   bb5f4c5cfd88819dfe7c877261760aff
#
_cell.length_a   1.000
_cell.length_b   1.000
_cell.length_c   1.000
_cell.angle_alpha   90.00
_cell.angle_beta   90.00
_cell.angle_gamma   90.00
#
_symmetry.space_group_name_H-M   'P 1'
#
loop_
_entity.id
_entity.type
_entity.pdbx_description
1 polymer ?
#
loop_
_entity_poly.entity_id
_entity_poly.type
_entity_poly.pdbx_seq_one_letter_code
_entity_poly.pdbx_strand_id
1 'polypeptide(L)'
;MTAWRAWRKHREAGVQPAFPPSVVVDIKRLACELPSRLGVPLARFTMPELHAEVLARGLVARISGVTLWRWLSADALQPWRHRSWIFPRDPQFAERAGPVLDLYAKTWEGIPLGPDELVISADEKPSLQARRRKHPTLAPGPARPMRVEHEYFRTGALTYLAAWDVHRAKLFGRCEPATTIAAVDRLVAQVMSTEPYRSARRVFWISDNCSSHRGERAAARLRAQWPTLTLVHTPNHASWLNQVEIYFSIVQRKVVTPNDFASLGELEDRLLAFQARYEQAAKPFQWTFTRADLVALLAKLKAKELGRVA
;
A
#
# COMPACT_ATOMS: atom_id res chain seq x y z
N MET A 1 25.43 53.64 23.89
CA MET A 1 25.38 53.30 22.41
C MET A 1 26.58 52.45 21.95
N THR A 2 27.08 51.52 22.70
CA THR A 2 28.38 50.86 22.37
C THR A 2 28.35 49.33 22.41
N ALA A 3 27.45 48.69 23.12
CA ALA A 3 27.42 47.23 23.19
C ALA A 3 26.75 46.51 21.98
N TRP A 4 25.79 47.17 21.35
CA TRP A 4 25.02 46.63 20.21
C TRP A 4 25.81 46.62 18.88
N ARG A 5 26.74 47.54 18.70
CA ARG A 5 27.67 47.59 17.54
C ARG A 5 28.77 46.55 17.62
N ALA A 6 29.22 46.20 18.82
CA ALA A 6 30.22 45.12 19.00
C ALA A 6 29.65 43.75 18.69
N TRP A 7 28.37 43.48 19.03
CA TRP A 7 27.70 42.23 18.76
C TRP A 7 27.40 42.01 17.28
N ARG A 8 27.18 43.06 16.51
CA ARG A 8 27.01 42.99 15.05
C ARG A 8 28.31 42.72 14.31
N LYS A 9 29.45 43.23 14.76
CA LYS A 9 30.78 42.97 14.17
C LYS A 9 31.27 41.55 14.37
N HIS A 10 30.88 40.84 15.44
CA HIS A 10 31.21 39.44 15.63
C HIS A 10 30.42 38.46 14.75
N ARG A 11 29.33 38.90 14.11
CA ARG A 11 28.56 38.10 13.18
C ARG A 11 29.05 38.21 11.73
N GLU A 12 29.88 39.18 11.41
CA GLU A 12 30.43 39.42 10.07
C GLU A 12 31.85 38.87 9.87
N ALA A 13 32.50 38.41 10.93
CA ALA A 13 33.67 37.56 10.79
C ALA A 13 33.18 36.17 10.31
N GLY A 14 33.14 35.98 8.99
CA GLY A 14 32.71 34.78 8.34
C GLY A 14 33.47 33.60 8.95
N VAL A 15 32.80 32.79 9.77
CA VAL A 15 33.29 31.47 10.16
C VAL A 15 33.45 30.71 8.84
N GLN A 16 34.66 30.56 8.36
CA GLN A 16 34.92 29.74 7.20
C GLN A 16 34.26 28.37 7.46
N PRO A 17 33.44 27.89 6.54
CA PRO A 17 32.82 26.58 6.72
C PRO A 17 33.91 25.56 6.96
N ALA A 18 33.81 24.80 8.04
CA ALA A 18 34.82 23.80 8.46
C ALA A 18 35.15 22.76 7.36
N PHE A 19 34.38 22.75 6.26
CA PHE A 19 34.54 21.90 5.11
C PHE A 19 34.31 22.70 3.80
N PRO A 20 35.15 22.49 2.78
CA PRO A 20 34.95 23.09 1.46
C PRO A 20 33.61 22.65 0.84
N PRO A 21 32.94 23.51 0.06
CA PRO A 21 31.69 23.16 -0.64
C PRO A 21 31.81 21.89 -1.52
N SER A 22 32.97 21.66 -2.16
CA SER A 22 33.24 20.47 -2.97
C SER A 22 33.12 19.18 -2.16
N VAL A 23 33.65 19.15 -0.96
CA VAL A 23 33.56 17.99 -0.04
C VAL A 23 32.10 17.70 0.32
N VAL A 24 31.30 18.72 0.57
CA VAL A 24 29.87 18.55 0.87
C VAL A 24 29.13 17.93 -0.34
N VAL A 25 29.46 18.40 -1.56
CA VAL A 25 28.90 17.86 -2.80
C VAL A 25 29.34 16.39 -3.00
N ASP A 26 30.60 16.06 -2.79
CA ASP A 26 31.10 14.69 -2.96
C ASP A 26 30.44 13.72 -1.97
N ILE A 27 30.26 14.14 -0.72
CA ILE A 27 29.55 13.34 0.29
C ILE A 27 28.07 13.16 -0.09
N LYS A 28 27.40 14.19 -0.59
CA LYS A 28 26.01 14.08 -1.07
C LYS A 28 25.92 13.19 -2.30
N ARG A 29 26.87 13.27 -3.22
CA ARG A 29 26.96 12.37 -4.39
C ARG A 29 27.11 10.91 -3.94
N LEU A 30 28.02 10.64 -2.99
CA LEU A 30 28.20 9.31 -2.40
C LEU A 30 26.90 8.79 -1.78
N ALA A 31 26.17 9.63 -1.04
CA ALA A 31 24.89 9.28 -0.41
C ALA A 31 23.77 8.98 -1.43
N CYS A 32 23.85 9.50 -2.65
CA CYS A 32 22.90 9.27 -3.73
C CYS A 32 23.24 8.04 -4.60
N GLU A 33 24.42 7.42 -4.40
CA GLU A 33 24.83 6.26 -5.16
C GLU A 33 24.40 4.96 -4.50
N LEU A 34 24.15 3.92 -5.30
CA LEU A 34 23.88 2.58 -4.77
C LEU A 34 25.15 1.97 -4.18
N PRO A 35 25.11 1.42 -2.95
CA PRO A 35 26.29 0.79 -2.34
C PRO A 35 26.95 -0.26 -3.24
N SER A 36 26.16 -1.07 -3.94
CA SER A 36 26.65 -2.11 -4.85
C SER A 36 27.47 -1.56 -6.03
N ARG A 37 27.17 -0.36 -6.54
CA ARG A 37 27.96 0.32 -7.59
C ARG A 37 29.30 0.82 -7.06
N LEU A 38 29.38 0.98 -5.76
CA LEU A 38 30.59 1.42 -5.06
C LEU A 38 31.43 0.24 -4.56
N GLY A 39 31.06 -0.99 -4.90
CA GLY A 39 31.72 -2.21 -4.41
C GLY A 39 31.39 -2.57 -2.95
N VAL A 40 30.41 -1.90 -2.34
CA VAL A 40 30.01 -2.15 -0.95
C VAL A 40 28.85 -3.17 -0.95
N PRO A 41 28.94 -4.30 -0.22
CA PRO A 41 27.94 -5.37 -0.25
C PRO A 41 26.74 -5.05 0.65
N LEU A 42 26.11 -3.90 0.43
CA LEU A 42 24.94 -3.43 1.14
C LEU A 42 23.82 -3.11 0.16
N ALA A 43 22.58 -3.34 0.57
CA ALA A 43 21.39 -2.94 -0.20
C ALA A 43 21.15 -1.41 -0.13
N ARG A 44 21.55 -0.78 0.96
CA ARG A 44 21.42 0.66 1.24
C ARG A 44 22.40 1.06 2.33
N PHE A 45 22.70 2.35 2.44
CA PHE A 45 23.49 2.87 3.57
C PHE A 45 22.57 3.21 4.74
N THR A 46 22.98 2.77 5.94
CA THR A 46 22.58 3.43 7.19
C THR A 46 23.46 4.65 7.42
N MET A 47 23.11 5.52 8.39
CA MET A 47 23.96 6.67 8.73
C MET A 47 25.36 6.27 9.20
N PRO A 48 25.54 5.27 10.11
CA PRO A 48 26.86 4.82 10.50
C PRO A 48 27.68 4.25 9.33
N GLU A 49 27.08 3.47 8.45
CA GLU A 49 27.76 2.89 7.29
C GLU A 49 28.19 3.96 6.29
N LEU A 50 27.31 4.92 5.97
CA LEU A 50 27.69 6.05 5.13
C LEU A 50 28.80 6.90 5.75
N HIS A 51 28.75 7.12 7.06
CA HIS A 51 29.82 7.82 7.78
C HIS A 51 31.16 7.08 7.68
N ALA A 52 31.16 5.77 7.89
CA ALA A 52 32.34 4.94 7.73
C ALA A 52 32.90 4.99 6.29
N GLU A 53 32.04 4.94 5.30
CA GLU A 53 32.41 4.99 3.88
C GLU A 53 32.99 6.36 3.46
N VAL A 54 32.46 7.46 3.99
CA VAL A 54 32.99 8.81 3.81
C VAL A 54 34.42 8.92 4.32
N LEU A 55 34.71 8.33 5.48
CA LEU A 55 36.06 8.31 6.05
C LEU A 55 37.00 7.34 5.30
N ALA A 56 36.52 6.14 4.97
CA ALA A 56 37.31 5.12 4.26
C ALA A 56 37.75 5.58 2.88
N ARG A 57 36.92 6.38 2.18
CA ARG A 57 37.27 6.99 0.89
C ARG A 57 38.13 8.24 1.00
N GLY A 58 38.47 8.66 2.22
CA GLY A 58 39.30 9.84 2.42
C GLY A 58 38.67 11.17 1.99
N LEU A 59 37.33 11.23 1.86
CA LEU A 59 36.64 12.47 1.48
C LEU A 59 36.86 13.56 2.53
N VAL A 60 36.98 13.14 3.78
CA VAL A 60 37.39 13.96 4.92
C VAL A 60 38.18 13.12 5.92
N ALA A 61 39.13 13.73 6.62
CA ALA A 61 39.87 13.07 7.69
C ALA A 61 38.97 12.81 8.93
N ARG A 62 38.00 13.71 9.18
CA ARG A 62 37.09 13.63 10.32
C ARG A 62 35.81 14.40 10.06
N ILE A 63 34.68 13.80 10.40
CA ILE A 63 33.36 14.45 10.38
C ILE A 63 32.49 13.80 11.47
N SER A 64 31.57 14.56 12.07
CA SER A 64 30.58 13.97 12.99
C SER A 64 29.36 13.42 12.22
N GLY A 65 28.78 12.33 12.72
CA GLY A 65 27.52 11.79 12.15
C GLY A 65 26.39 12.82 12.17
N VAL A 66 26.36 13.72 13.16
CA VAL A 66 25.37 14.82 13.25
C VAL A 66 25.55 15.83 12.13
N THR A 67 26.80 16.18 11.78
CA THR A 67 27.09 17.09 10.65
C THR A 67 26.66 16.46 9.34
N LEU A 68 27.01 15.20 9.13
CA LEU A 68 26.61 14.42 7.97
C LEU A 68 25.08 14.34 7.85
N TRP A 69 24.39 13.98 8.94
CA TRP A 69 22.92 13.94 8.97
C TRP A 69 22.29 15.29 8.64
N ARG A 70 22.85 16.38 9.18
CA ARG A 70 22.35 17.75 8.92
C ARG A 70 22.45 18.11 7.43
N TRP A 71 23.57 17.79 6.77
CA TRP A 71 23.76 18.08 5.36
C TRP A 71 22.81 17.28 4.48
N LEU A 72 22.61 16.00 4.79
CA LEU A 72 21.67 15.16 4.04
C LEU A 72 20.22 15.59 4.26
N SER A 73 19.87 15.94 5.50
CA SER A 73 18.52 16.39 5.83
C SER A 73 18.16 17.73 5.18
N ALA A 74 19.13 18.63 5.01
CA ALA A 74 18.92 19.91 4.33
C ALA A 74 18.45 19.72 2.88
N ASP A 75 18.89 18.67 2.20
CA ASP A 75 18.49 18.33 0.83
C ASP A 75 17.46 17.17 0.79
N ALA A 76 16.86 16.82 1.91
CA ALA A 76 15.93 15.69 2.05
C ALA A 76 16.50 14.34 1.57
N LEU A 77 17.80 14.16 1.55
CA LEU A 77 18.47 12.92 1.19
C LEU A 77 18.39 11.91 2.33
N GLN A 78 17.88 10.72 2.03
CA GLN A 78 17.63 9.67 3.02
C GLN A 78 18.10 8.30 2.50
N PRO A 79 19.44 8.07 2.37
CA PRO A 79 19.99 6.84 1.80
C PRO A 79 19.64 5.58 2.61
N TRP A 80 19.21 5.73 3.86
CA TRP A 80 18.72 4.66 4.73
C TRP A 80 17.27 4.26 4.45
N ARG A 81 16.52 4.99 3.59
CA ARG A 81 15.14 4.68 3.22
C ARG A 81 15.05 4.13 1.81
N HIS A 82 14.08 3.26 1.59
CA HIS A 82 13.66 2.85 0.26
C HIS A 82 12.14 2.95 0.16
N ARG A 83 11.66 3.13 -1.06
CA ARG A 83 10.24 2.99 -1.41
C ARG A 83 10.15 2.05 -2.59
N SER A 84 9.22 1.12 -2.51
CA SER A 84 8.84 0.34 -3.68
C SER A 84 8.16 1.25 -4.70
N TRP A 85 8.45 1.03 -5.96
CA TRP A 85 7.73 1.65 -7.07
C TRP A 85 7.32 0.57 -8.04
N ILE A 86 6.19 0.76 -8.71
CA ILE A 86 5.62 -0.22 -9.63
C ILE A 86 5.81 0.32 -11.05
N PHE A 87 6.44 -0.48 -11.90
CA PHE A 87 6.44 -0.25 -13.32
C PHE A 87 5.29 -1.04 -13.95
N PRO A 88 4.32 -0.40 -14.61
CA PRO A 88 3.24 -1.09 -15.29
C PRO A 88 3.81 -2.00 -16.39
N ARG A 89 3.61 -3.32 -16.23
CA ARG A 89 4.06 -4.32 -17.21
C ARG A 89 2.94 -4.79 -18.13
N ASP A 90 1.70 -4.47 -17.79
CA ASP A 90 0.54 -4.79 -18.62
C ASP A 90 0.53 -3.87 -19.85
N PRO A 91 0.62 -4.41 -21.09
CA PRO A 91 0.53 -3.61 -22.30
C PRO A 91 -0.79 -2.82 -22.40
N GLN A 92 -1.87 -3.33 -21.80
CA GLN A 92 -3.20 -2.71 -21.77
C GLN A 92 -3.45 -1.97 -20.46
N PHE A 93 -2.38 -1.54 -19.75
CA PHE A 93 -2.52 -0.93 -18.43
C PHE A 93 -3.46 0.26 -18.42
N ALA A 94 -3.32 1.18 -19.39
CA ALA A 94 -4.15 2.37 -19.50
C ALA A 94 -5.62 2.03 -19.77
N GLU A 95 -5.87 1.09 -20.67
CA GLU A 95 -7.20 0.65 -21.06
C GLU A 95 -7.97 0.01 -19.91
N ARG A 96 -7.27 -0.76 -19.08
CA ARG A 96 -7.90 -1.45 -17.93
C ARG A 96 -7.98 -0.57 -16.68
N ALA A 97 -6.97 0.27 -16.43
CA ALA A 97 -6.99 1.18 -15.27
C ALA A 97 -8.02 2.31 -15.44
N GLY A 98 -8.22 2.80 -16.67
CA GLY A 98 -9.13 3.90 -16.96
C GLY A 98 -10.56 3.66 -16.45
N PRO A 99 -11.24 2.58 -16.85
CA PRO A 99 -12.60 2.27 -16.40
C PRO A 99 -12.71 2.14 -14.88
N VAL A 100 -11.70 1.58 -14.19
CA VAL A 100 -11.68 1.49 -12.73
C VAL A 100 -11.65 2.89 -12.10
N LEU A 101 -10.81 3.78 -12.60
CA LEU A 101 -10.71 5.16 -12.12
C LEU A 101 -11.95 5.98 -12.42
N ASP A 102 -12.58 5.75 -13.57
CA ASP A 102 -13.85 6.38 -13.92
C ASP A 102 -14.96 5.96 -12.94
N LEU A 103 -15.05 4.67 -12.60
CA LEU A 103 -16.00 4.18 -11.61
C LEU A 103 -15.76 4.80 -10.22
N TYR A 104 -14.51 5.02 -9.82
CA TYR A 104 -14.20 5.72 -8.58
C TYR A 104 -14.59 7.21 -8.63
N ALA A 105 -14.55 7.82 -9.81
CA ALA A 105 -15.05 9.17 -10.07
C ALA A 105 -16.57 9.25 -10.32
N LYS A 106 -17.31 8.14 -10.11
CA LYS A 106 -18.76 8.02 -10.37
C LYS A 106 -19.14 8.26 -11.83
N THR A 107 -18.35 7.80 -12.77
CA THR A 107 -18.65 7.86 -14.19
C THR A 107 -18.41 6.50 -14.86
N TRP A 108 -19.10 6.25 -15.96
CA TRP A 108 -18.90 5.10 -16.83
C TRP A 108 -19.08 5.54 -18.28
N GLU A 109 -18.04 5.29 -19.11
CA GLU A 109 -18.04 5.72 -20.53
C GLU A 109 -18.36 7.22 -20.71
N GLY A 110 -17.89 8.04 -19.77
CA GLY A 110 -18.12 9.49 -19.78
C GLY A 110 -19.48 9.95 -19.23
N ILE A 111 -20.34 9.01 -18.82
CA ILE A 111 -21.68 9.30 -18.28
C ILE A 111 -21.64 9.18 -16.75
N PRO A 112 -22.18 10.14 -15.98
CA PRO A 112 -22.32 10.00 -14.52
C PRO A 112 -23.16 8.78 -14.15
N LEU A 113 -22.76 8.05 -13.10
CA LEU A 113 -23.51 6.91 -12.59
C LEU A 113 -24.85 7.36 -12.01
N GLY A 114 -25.91 6.62 -12.35
CA GLY A 114 -27.21 6.75 -11.75
C GLY A 114 -27.27 6.26 -10.29
N PRO A 115 -28.34 6.60 -9.55
CA PRO A 115 -28.51 6.19 -8.16
C PRO A 115 -28.67 4.67 -7.98
N ASP A 116 -29.05 3.96 -9.03
CA ASP A 116 -29.27 2.52 -9.16
C ASP A 116 -28.09 1.80 -9.81
N GLU A 117 -26.96 2.50 -10.01
CA GLU A 117 -25.68 1.93 -10.46
C GLU A 117 -24.67 1.93 -9.31
N LEU A 118 -24.24 0.75 -8.94
CA LEU A 118 -23.44 0.51 -7.75
C LEU A 118 -22.05 0.00 -8.12
N VAL A 119 -21.05 0.31 -7.31
CA VAL A 119 -19.66 -0.07 -7.58
C VAL A 119 -19.10 -0.85 -6.40
N ILE A 120 -18.76 -2.09 -6.66
CA ILE A 120 -18.13 -3.02 -5.72
C ILE A 120 -16.66 -3.22 -6.10
N SER A 121 -15.77 -3.12 -5.13
CA SER A 121 -14.37 -3.52 -5.20
C SER A 121 -14.22 -4.78 -4.36
N ALA A 122 -13.84 -5.90 -4.97
CA ALA A 122 -13.78 -7.18 -4.30
C ALA A 122 -12.45 -7.89 -4.54
N ASP A 123 -12.02 -8.66 -3.55
CA ASP A 123 -10.80 -9.45 -3.60
C ASP A 123 -10.78 -10.51 -2.49
N GLU A 124 -9.76 -11.36 -2.51
CA GLU A 124 -9.47 -12.32 -1.47
C GLU A 124 -8.16 -12.06 -0.74
N LYS A 125 -8.16 -12.26 0.56
CA LYS A 125 -6.96 -12.30 1.40
C LYS A 125 -6.67 -13.75 1.79
N PRO A 126 -5.86 -14.47 1.00
CA PRO A 126 -5.60 -15.88 1.21
C PRO A 126 -4.64 -16.11 2.37
N SER A 127 -4.59 -17.37 2.83
CA SER A 127 -3.58 -17.88 3.77
C SER A 127 -3.51 -17.12 5.11
N LEU A 128 -4.63 -16.64 5.61
CA LEU A 128 -4.72 -16.10 6.96
C LEU A 128 -4.54 -17.24 7.96
N GLN A 129 -3.38 -17.29 8.60
CA GLN A 129 -3.06 -18.33 9.57
C GLN A 129 -3.63 -17.96 10.95
N ALA A 130 -4.21 -18.95 11.64
CA ALA A 130 -4.44 -18.88 13.08
C ALA A 130 -3.20 -19.42 13.80
N ARG A 131 -2.62 -18.63 14.69
CA ARG A 131 -1.43 -18.95 15.48
C ARG A 131 -1.78 -18.92 16.94
N ARG A 132 -1.93 -20.09 17.56
CA ARG A 132 -2.13 -20.19 19.01
C ARG A 132 -0.79 -20.03 19.72
N ARG A 133 -0.66 -19.01 20.56
CA ARG A 133 0.56 -18.81 21.34
C ARG A 133 0.73 -19.91 22.40
N LYS A 134 1.99 -20.26 22.74
CA LYS A 134 2.29 -21.25 23.78
C LYS A 134 1.93 -20.71 25.17
N HIS A 135 2.15 -19.42 25.41
CA HIS A 135 1.77 -18.72 26.64
C HIS A 135 0.79 -17.58 26.34
N PRO A 136 -0.07 -17.21 27.28
CA PRO A 136 -1.05 -16.14 27.09
C PRO A 136 -0.38 -14.80 26.75
N THR A 137 -1.02 -14.06 25.85
CA THR A 137 -0.67 -12.66 25.57
C THR A 137 -0.85 -11.80 26.83
N LEU A 138 0.17 -11.03 27.20
CA LEU A 138 0.14 -10.15 28.36
C LEU A 138 -0.37 -8.75 27.95
N ALA A 139 -1.37 -8.27 28.68
CA ALA A 139 -1.92 -6.94 28.50
C ALA A 139 -0.86 -5.84 28.74
N PRO A 140 -1.01 -4.66 28.12
CA PRO A 140 -0.17 -3.51 28.41
C PRO A 140 -0.36 -3.04 29.86
N GLY A 141 0.68 -2.45 30.44
CA GLY A 141 0.69 -1.89 31.78
C GLY A 141 1.54 -0.60 31.84
N PRO A 142 1.68 0.03 33.01
CA PRO A 142 2.48 1.23 33.17
C PRO A 142 3.90 1.03 32.61
N ALA A 143 4.31 1.91 31.68
CA ALA A 143 5.61 1.85 30.97
C ALA A 143 5.92 0.50 30.27
N ARG A 144 4.93 -0.34 30.04
CA ARG A 144 5.09 -1.67 29.44
C ARG A 144 4.08 -1.87 28.32
N PRO A 145 4.53 -2.11 27.07
CA PRO A 145 3.64 -2.47 25.96
C PRO A 145 3.04 -3.87 26.16
N MET A 146 1.99 -4.18 25.41
CA MET A 146 1.48 -5.54 25.26
C MET A 146 2.61 -6.47 24.81
N ARG A 147 2.66 -7.66 25.39
CA ARG A 147 3.66 -8.68 25.05
C ARG A 147 2.99 -9.91 24.49
N VAL A 148 3.40 -10.33 23.33
CA VAL A 148 2.91 -11.52 22.64
C VAL A 148 4.03 -12.52 22.57
N GLU A 149 3.77 -13.77 22.98
CA GLU A 149 4.72 -14.87 22.91
C GLU A 149 5.26 -15.03 21.49
N HIS A 150 6.55 -15.25 21.37
CA HIS A 150 7.18 -15.49 20.08
C HIS A 150 6.79 -16.86 19.51
N GLU A 151 6.79 -17.89 20.34
CA GLU A 151 6.47 -19.25 19.95
C GLU A 151 4.96 -19.49 19.80
N TYR A 152 4.60 -20.28 18.82
CA TYR A 152 3.20 -20.58 18.52
C TYR A 152 3.03 -21.94 17.84
N PHE A 153 1.83 -22.47 17.95
CA PHE A 153 1.33 -23.58 17.15
C PHE A 153 0.50 -23.04 15.97
N ARG A 154 0.68 -23.63 14.80
CA ARG A 154 -0.17 -23.32 13.63
C ARG A 154 -1.42 -24.21 13.73
N THR A 155 -2.60 -23.57 13.78
CA THR A 155 -3.88 -24.28 13.88
C THR A 155 -4.64 -24.33 12.56
N GLY A 156 -4.01 -23.87 11.48
CA GLY A 156 -4.54 -23.87 10.11
C GLY A 156 -4.52 -22.51 9.45
N ALA A 157 -5.12 -22.42 8.28
CA ALA A 157 -5.28 -21.19 7.53
C ALA A 157 -6.65 -21.15 6.86
N LEU A 158 -7.18 -19.95 6.66
CA LEU A 158 -8.39 -19.68 5.89
C LEU A 158 -8.15 -18.54 4.89
N THR A 159 -9.08 -18.37 3.97
CA THR A 159 -9.15 -17.23 3.07
C THR A 159 -10.31 -16.33 3.51
N TYR A 160 -10.05 -15.04 3.64
CA TYR A 160 -11.08 -14.04 3.86
C TYR A 160 -11.36 -13.31 2.56
N LEU A 161 -12.59 -13.48 2.04
CA LEU A 161 -13.07 -12.76 0.86
C LEU A 161 -13.84 -11.53 1.33
N ALA A 162 -13.64 -10.40 0.67
CA ALA A 162 -14.37 -9.17 0.98
C ALA A 162 -14.80 -8.42 -0.29
N ALA A 163 -15.96 -7.79 -0.21
CA ALA A 163 -16.53 -6.91 -1.22
C ALA A 163 -16.91 -5.58 -0.58
N TRP A 164 -16.31 -4.50 -1.07
CA TRP A 164 -16.44 -3.15 -0.58
C TRP A 164 -17.27 -2.30 -1.55
N ASP A 165 -18.39 -1.74 -1.09
CA ASP A 165 -19.09 -0.72 -1.85
C ASP A 165 -18.32 0.60 -1.78
N VAL A 166 -17.78 0.99 -2.91
CA VAL A 166 -16.86 2.12 -3.07
C VAL A 166 -17.47 3.45 -2.62
N HIS A 167 -18.77 3.62 -2.85
CA HIS A 167 -19.44 4.90 -2.66
C HIS A 167 -20.35 4.94 -1.42
N ARG A 168 -20.72 3.78 -0.88
CA ARG A 168 -21.62 3.66 0.28
C ARG A 168 -20.92 3.17 1.54
N ALA A 169 -19.66 2.72 1.41
CA ALA A 169 -18.88 2.15 2.51
C ALA A 169 -19.54 0.92 3.15
N LYS A 170 -20.36 0.19 2.39
CA LYS A 170 -20.93 -1.10 2.81
C LYS A 170 -19.90 -2.19 2.57
N LEU A 171 -19.79 -3.12 3.49
CA LEU A 171 -18.83 -4.19 3.44
C LEU A 171 -19.52 -5.55 3.54
N PHE A 172 -19.15 -6.44 2.63
CA PHE A 172 -19.52 -7.85 2.68
C PHE A 172 -18.24 -8.66 2.85
N GLY A 173 -18.28 -9.68 3.67
CA GLY A 173 -17.13 -10.55 3.87
C GLY A 173 -17.56 -11.95 4.28
N ARG A 174 -16.68 -12.90 4.00
CA ARG A 174 -16.85 -14.30 4.38
C ARG A 174 -15.52 -15.02 4.46
N CYS A 175 -15.45 -15.98 5.35
CA CYS A 175 -14.31 -16.86 5.48
C CYS A 175 -14.56 -18.16 4.73
N GLU A 176 -13.53 -18.66 4.04
CA GLU A 176 -13.58 -19.88 3.26
C GLU A 176 -12.30 -20.69 3.48
N PRO A 177 -12.35 -22.01 3.36
CA PRO A 177 -11.15 -22.85 3.52
C PRO A 177 -10.07 -22.55 2.48
N ALA A 178 -10.46 -22.11 1.27
CA ALA A 178 -9.56 -21.81 0.17
C ALA A 178 -10.21 -20.84 -0.83
N THR A 179 -9.38 -20.17 -1.62
CA THR A 179 -9.82 -19.38 -2.77
C THR A 179 -10.24 -20.33 -3.90
N THR A 180 -11.55 -20.47 -4.09
CA THR A 180 -12.14 -21.29 -5.15
C THR A 180 -13.18 -20.48 -5.91
N ILE A 181 -13.52 -20.90 -7.12
CA ILE A 181 -14.61 -20.31 -7.90
C ILE A 181 -15.91 -20.29 -7.08
N ALA A 182 -16.23 -21.40 -6.40
CA ALA A 182 -17.44 -21.49 -5.59
C ALA A 182 -17.43 -20.54 -4.38
N ALA A 183 -16.26 -20.28 -3.77
CA ALA A 183 -16.11 -19.30 -2.70
C ALA A 183 -16.42 -17.87 -3.19
N VAL A 184 -15.90 -17.52 -4.37
CA VAL A 184 -16.18 -16.24 -5.02
C VAL A 184 -17.65 -16.13 -5.40
N ASP A 185 -18.24 -17.16 -6.01
CA ASP A 185 -19.66 -17.16 -6.38
C ASP A 185 -20.56 -16.98 -5.14
N ARG A 186 -20.18 -17.53 -3.97
CA ARG A 186 -20.90 -17.28 -2.71
C ARG A 186 -20.78 -15.84 -2.22
N LEU A 187 -19.62 -15.18 -2.39
CA LEU A 187 -19.49 -13.75 -2.06
C LEU A 187 -20.34 -12.90 -3.01
N VAL A 188 -20.29 -13.16 -4.32
CA VAL A 188 -21.13 -12.48 -5.31
C VAL A 188 -22.61 -12.65 -4.97
N ALA A 189 -23.04 -13.88 -4.68
CA ALA A 189 -24.43 -14.18 -4.32
C ALA A 189 -24.86 -13.43 -3.03
N GLN A 190 -23.96 -13.36 -2.02
CA GLN A 190 -24.21 -12.61 -0.79
C GLN A 190 -24.50 -11.12 -1.08
N VAL A 191 -23.71 -10.50 -1.93
CA VAL A 191 -23.90 -9.10 -2.33
C VAL A 191 -25.16 -8.94 -3.18
N MET A 192 -25.27 -9.70 -4.28
CA MET A 192 -26.31 -9.54 -5.29
C MET A 192 -27.73 -9.94 -4.79
N SER A 193 -27.83 -10.70 -3.71
CA SER A 193 -29.11 -11.03 -3.06
C SER A 193 -29.53 -9.99 -2.01
N THR A 194 -28.71 -9.00 -1.71
CA THR A 194 -28.97 -7.97 -0.69
C THR A 194 -29.40 -6.66 -1.36
N GLU A 195 -30.39 -5.96 -0.77
CA GLU A 195 -30.70 -4.61 -1.23
C GLU A 195 -29.59 -3.61 -0.86
N PRO A 196 -29.32 -2.66 -1.73
CA PRO A 196 -29.98 -2.32 -3.01
C PRO A 196 -29.41 -3.02 -4.23
N TYR A 197 -28.44 -3.92 -4.08
CA TYR A 197 -27.73 -4.56 -5.22
C TYR A 197 -28.65 -5.50 -6.00
N ARG A 198 -29.60 -6.14 -5.30
CA ARG A 198 -30.59 -7.04 -5.91
C ARG A 198 -31.51 -6.31 -6.91
N SER A 199 -31.93 -5.10 -6.56
CA SER A 199 -32.81 -4.26 -7.41
C SER A 199 -32.06 -3.28 -8.29
N ALA A 200 -30.73 -3.25 -8.23
CA ALA A 200 -29.90 -2.33 -9.00
C ALA A 200 -30.02 -2.56 -10.51
N ARG A 201 -30.05 -1.47 -11.27
CA ARG A 201 -29.96 -1.51 -12.73
C ARG A 201 -28.62 -2.11 -13.19
N ARG A 202 -27.54 -1.79 -12.47
CA ARG A 202 -26.19 -2.28 -12.76
C ARG A 202 -25.33 -2.31 -11.49
N VAL A 203 -24.58 -3.39 -11.33
CA VAL A 203 -23.56 -3.50 -10.30
C VAL A 203 -22.21 -3.73 -10.99
N PHE A 204 -21.35 -2.74 -10.95
CA PHE A 204 -19.96 -2.87 -11.41
C PHE A 204 -19.16 -3.62 -10.35
N TRP A 205 -18.54 -4.70 -10.76
CA TRP A 205 -17.74 -5.56 -9.89
C TRP A 205 -16.26 -5.45 -10.29
N ILE A 206 -15.49 -4.69 -9.53
CA ILE A 206 -14.06 -4.52 -9.74
C ILE A 206 -13.34 -5.65 -9.02
N SER A 207 -12.53 -6.42 -9.75
CA SER A 207 -11.66 -7.46 -9.20
C SER A 207 -10.34 -7.54 -9.95
N ASP A 208 -9.38 -8.24 -9.38
CA ASP A 208 -8.12 -8.53 -10.05
C ASP A 208 -8.30 -9.62 -11.14
N ASN A 209 -7.20 -9.95 -11.81
CA ASN A 209 -7.16 -11.00 -12.83
C ASN A 209 -6.81 -12.39 -12.25
N CYS A 210 -7.20 -12.70 -11.01
CA CYS A 210 -7.00 -14.00 -10.42
C CYS A 210 -7.73 -15.09 -11.23
N SER A 211 -7.26 -16.34 -11.15
CA SER A 211 -7.80 -17.47 -11.91
C SER A 211 -9.29 -17.73 -11.67
N SER A 212 -9.81 -17.40 -10.49
CA SER A 212 -11.23 -17.54 -10.13
C SER A 212 -12.16 -16.55 -10.84
N HIS A 213 -11.63 -15.38 -11.27
CA HIS A 213 -12.38 -14.32 -11.96
C HIS A 213 -11.93 -14.09 -13.40
N ARG A 214 -10.91 -14.81 -13.86
CA ARG A 214 -10.20 -14.51 -15.09
C ARG A 214 -10.97 -14.91 -16.33
N GLY A 215 -11.04 -13.97 -17.27
CA GLY A 215 -11.43 -14.20 -18.66
C GLY A 215 -12.93 -14.27 -18.89
N GLU A 216 -13.30 -14.39 -20.17
CA GLU A 216 -14.67 -14.38 -20.64
C GLU A 216 -15.54 -15.50 -20.03
N ARG A 217 -14.98 -16.65 -19.71
CA ARG A 217 -15.72 -17.74 -19.08
C ARG A 217 -16.22 -17.38 -17.67
N ALA A 218 -15.42 -16.70 -16.86
CA ALA A 218 -15.84 -16.23 -15.55
C ALA A 218 -16.89 -15.12 -15.68
N ALA A 219 -16.68 -14.16 -16.59
CA ALA A 219 -17.62 -13.11 -16.87
C ALA A 219 -18.95 -13.66 -17.39
N ALA A 220 -18.93 -14.61 -18.31
CA ALA A 220 -20.14 -15.25 -18.85
C ALA A 220 -20.91 -16.02 -17.76
N ARG A 221 -20.23 -16.75 -16.89
CA ARG A 221 -20.83 -17.48 -15.77
C ARG A 221 -21.56 -16.51 -14.81
N LEU A 222 -20.87 -15.43 -14.41
CA LEU A 222 -21.45 -14.44 -13.50
C LEU A 222 -22.61 -13.69 -14.14
N ARG A 223 -22.50 -13.29 -15.42
CA ARG A 223 -23.60 -12.64 -16.15
C ARG A 223 -24.82 -13.55 -16.32
N ALA A 224 -24.61 -14.85 -16.55
CA ALA A 224 -25.72 -15.80 -16.67
C ALA A 224 -26.53 -15.91 -15.37
N GLN A 225 -25.85 -15.83 -14.22
CA GLN A 225 -26.50 -15.89 -12.91
C GLN A 225 -27.00 -14.50 -12.43
N TRP A 226 -26.26 -13.43 -12.76
CA TRP A 226 -26.54 -12.05 -12.33
C TRP A 226 -26.47 -11.11 -13.53
N PRO A 227 -27.57 -10.96 -14.31
CA PRO A 227 -27.57 -10.17 -15.55
C PRO A 227 -27.22 -8.68 -15.36
N THR A 228 -27.45 -8.12 -14.15
CA THR A 228 -27.12 -6.73 -13.82
C THR A 228 -25.65 -6.55 -13.39
N LEU A 229 -24.87 -7.63 -13.23
CA LEU A 229 -23.48 -7.56 -12.83
C LEU A 229 -22.58 -7.31 -14.05
N THR A 230 -21.74 -6.30 -13.96
CA THR A 230 -20.70 -5.97 -14.94
C THR A 230 -19.33 -6.14 -14.32
N LEU A 231 -18.58 -7.17 -14.75
CA LEU A 231 -17.23 -7.42 -14.25
C LEU A 231 -16.23 -6.46 -14.88
N VAL A 232 -15.41 -5.82 -14.05
CA VAL A 232 -14.36 -4.87 -14.46
C VAL A 232 -13.04 -5.33 -13.84
N HIS A 233 -12.08 -5.69 -14.70
CA HIS A 233 -10.78 -6.16 -14.24
C HIS A 233 -9.78 -5.02 -14.06
N THR A 234 -9.02 -5.06 -12.97
CA THR A 234 -7.83 -4.22 -12.81
C THR A 234 -6.73 -4.68 -13.78
N PRO A 235 -5.76 -3.83 -14.13
CA PRO A 235 -4.57 -4.27 -14.87
C PRO A 235 -3.81 -5.37 -14.13
N ASN A 236 -3.08 -6.20 -14.87
CA ASN A 236 -2.20 -7.20 -14.27
C ASN A 236 -1.16 -6.53 -13.35
N HIS A 237 -0.94 -7.11 -12.17
CA HIS A 237 -0.02 -6.58 -11.16
C HIS A 237 -0.36 -5.17 -10.65
N ALA A 238 -1.62 -4.80 -10.66
CA ALA A 238 -2.13 -3.51 -10.20
C ALA A 238 -3.19 -3.64 -9.09
N SER A 239 -3.01 -4.59 -8.16
CA SER A 239 -3.89 -4.78 -6.99
C SER A 239 -4.07 -3.49 -6.18
N TRP A 240 -3.07 -2.58 -6.17
CA TRP A 240 -3.16 -1.28 -5.53
C TRP A 240 -4.29 -0.39 -6.06
N LEU A 241 -4.81 -0.64 -7.28
CA LEU A 241 -6.01 0.00 -7.80
C LEU A 241 -7.30 -0.58 -7.20
N ASN A 242 -7.26 -1.73 -6.56
CA ASN A 242 -8.43 -2.35 -5.96
C ASN A 242 -8.64 -1.80 -4.54
N GLN A 243 -9.69 -1.00 -4.33
CA GLN A 243 -9.90 -0.30 -3.05
C GLN A 243 -10.08 -1.24 -1.85
N VAL A 244 -10.57 -2.46 -2.04
CA VAL A 244 -10.72 -3.44 -0.95
C VAL A 244 -9.38 -3.80 -0.30
N GLU A 245 -8.26 -3.62 -1.00
CA GLU A 245 -6.91 -3.81 -0.44
C GLU A 245 -6.59 -2.82 0.70
N ILE A 246 -7.20 -1.63 0.68
CA ILE A 246 -7.12 -0.68 1.79
C ILE A 246 -7.76 -1.30 3.03
N TYR A 247 -8.95 -1.90 2.88
CA TYR A 247 -9.62 -2.60 3.97
C TYR A 247 -8.80 -3.80 4.47
N PHE A 248 -8.24 -4.61 3.58
CA PHE A 248 -7.36 -5.71 3.97
C PHE A 248 -6.12 -5.25 4.74
N SER A 249 -5.58 -4.08 4.42
CA SER A 249 -4.50 -3.47 5.20
C SER A 249 -4.95 -3.07 6.60
N ILE A 250 -6.19 -2.62 6.76
CA ILE A 250 -6.78 -2.32 8.08
C ILE A 250 -6.99 -3.62 8.87
N VAL A 251 -7.58 -4.65 8.26
CA VAL A 251 -7.75 -5.98 8.86
C VAL A 251 -6.41 -6.53 9.34
N GLN A 252 -5.38 -6.47 8.50
CA GLN A 252 -4.04 -6.93 8.85
C GLN A 252 -3.52 -6.28 10.14
N ARG A 253 -3.64 -4.96 10.23
CA ARG A 253 -3.12 -4.19 11.38
C ARG A 253 -3.98 -4.29 12.63
N LYS A 254 -5.30 -4.42 12.48
CA LYS A 254 -6.24 -4.30 13.60
C LYS A 254 -6.73 -5.65 14.12
N VAL A 255 -6.71 -6.69 13.30
CA VAL A 255 -7.24 -8.01 13.64
C VAL A 255 -6.14 -9.06 13.62
N VAL A 256 -5.39 -9.15 12.53
CA VAL A 256 -4.44 -10.23 12.31
C VAL A 256 -3.07 -9.98 12.96
N THR A 257 -2.78 -8.73 13.35
CA THR A 257 -1.52 -8.37 14.00
C THR A 257 -1.79 -7.69 15.35
N PRO A 258 -1.27 -8.24 16.46
CA PRO A 258 -0.55 -9.49 16.57
C PRO A 258 -1.49 -10.70 16.39
N ASN A 259 -0.92 -11.80 15.86
CA ASN A 259 -1.69 -13.01 15.61
C ASN A 259 -1.66 -13.91 16.87
N ASP A 260 -2.80 -14.04 17.51
CA ASP A 260 -3.02 -14.91 18.68
C ASP A 260 -4.46 -15.40 18.65
N PHE A 261 -4.67 -16.58 18.05
CA PHE A 261 -5.98 -17.22 17.88
C PHE A 261 -5.86 -18.69 18.23
N ALA A 262 -6.72 -19.15 19.13
CA ALA A 262 -6.74 -20.54 19.57
C ALA A 262 -7.15 -21.51 18.46
N SER A 263 -7.99 -21.05 17.50
CA SER A 263 -8.51 -21.86 16.40
C SER A 263 -8.82 -21.02 15.15
N LEU A 264 -9.12 -21.69 14.05
CA LEU A 264 -9.65 -21.03 12.84
C LEU A 264 -11.01 -20.40 13.08
N GLY A 265 -11.88 -21.04 13.90
CA GLY A 265 -13.17 -20.47 14.26
C GLY A 265 -13.03 -19.14 15.01
N GLU A 266 -12.10 -19.03 15.97
CA GLU A 266 -11.84 -17.76 16.65
C GLU A 266 -11.34 -16.67 15.68
N LEU A 267 -10.48 -17.03 14.72
CA LEU A 267 -10.04 -16.10 13.68
C LEU A 267 -11.21 -15.63 12.83
N GLU A 268 -12.06 -16.54 12.37
CA GLU A 268 -13.26 -16.24 11.59
C GLU A 268 -14.23 -15.33 12.38
N ASP A 269 -14.59 -15.69 13.61
CA ASP A 269 -15.46 -14.89 14.46
C ASP A 269 -14.92 -13.47 14.66
N ARG A 270 -13.59 -13.35 14.86
CA ARG A 270 -12.93 -12.07 15.04
C ARG A 270 -12.96 -11.22 13.77
N LEU A 271 -12.76 -11.82 12.59
CA LEU A 271 -12.84 -11.14 11.30
C LEU A 271 -14.27 -10.62 11.04
N LEU A 272 -15.28 -11.46 11.26
CA LEU A 272 -16.68 -11.09 11.03
C LEU A 272 -17.19 -10.05 12.06
N ALA A 273 -16.82 -10.20 13.32
CA ALA A 273 -17.13 -9.20 14.35
C ALA A 273 -16.44 -7.86 14.07
N PHE A 274 -15.18 -7.88 13.59
CA PHE A 274 -14.48 -6.67 13.18
C PHE A 274 -15.16 -6.01 11.97
N GLN A 275 -15.59 -6.79 10.98
CA GLN A 275 -16.33 -6.29 9.82
C GLN A 275 -17.59 -5.53 10.28
N ALA A 276 -18.42 -6.15 11.11
CA ALA A 276 -19.64 -5.53 11.63
C ALA A 276 -19.36 -4.23 12.42
N ARG A 277 -18.31 -4.24 13.24
CA ARG A 277 -17.85 -3.04 13.97
C ARG A 277 -17.34 -1.96 13.04
N TYR A 278 -16.54 -2.33 12.04
CA TYR A 278 -15.94 -1.38 11.08
C TYR A 278 -17.01 -0.69 10.26
N GLU A 279 -18.01 -1.42 9.80
CA GLU A 279 -19.10 -0.92 8.99
C GLU A 279 -19.94 0.17 9.68
N GLN A 280 -20.08 0.13 11.00
CA GLN A 280 -20.82 1.14 11.77
C GLN A 280 -20.27 2.55 11.65
N ALA A 281 -18.97 2.68 11.42
CA ALA A 281 -18.28 3.98 11.30
C ALA A 281 -17.57 4.18 9.95
N ALA A 282 -17.76 3.25 9.03
CA ALA A 282 -17.11 3.27 7.73
C ALA A 282 -17.57 4.47 6.89
N LYS A 283 -16.63 5.03 6.16
CA LYS A 283 -16.87 6.07 5.15
C LYS A 283 -16.17 5.64 3.86
N PRO A 284 -16.65 6.08 2.69
CA PRO A 284 -15.96 5.86 1.44
C PRO A 284 -14.50 6.30 1.53
N PHE A 285 -13.60 5.51 0.96
CA PHE A 285 -12.19 5.87 0.92
C PHE A 285 -12.01 7.11 0.03
N GLN A 286 -11.18 8.05 0.48
CA GLN A 286 -10.78 9.19 -0.32
C GLN A 286 -9.75 8.73 -1.35
N TRP A 287 -10.22 8.46 -2.56
CA TRP A 287 -9.37 8.05 -3.65
C TRP A 287 -8.87 9.28 -4.41
N THR A 288 -7.56 9.48 -4.43
CA THR A 288 -6.94 10.69 -4.99
C THR A 288 -6.26 10.48 -6.33
N PHE A 289 -5.95 9.23 -6.71
CA PHE A 289 -5.31 8.93 -7.98
C PHE A 289 -6.36 8.93 -9.11
N THR A 290 -6.28 9.93 -9.97
CA THR A 290 -7.26 10.18 -11.03
C THR A 290 -6.81 9.62 -12.40
N ARG A 291 -7.69 9.68 -13.38
CA ARG A 291 -7.35 9.38 -14.79
C ARG A 291 -6.28 10.34 -15.34
N ALA A 292 -6.30 11.61 -14.93
CA ALA A 292 -5.25 12.57 -15.31
C ALA A 292 -3.88 12.18 -14.72
N ASP A 293 -3.85 11.70 -13.46
CA ASP A 293 -2.64 11.21 -12.84
C ASP A 293 -2.09 9.96 -13.52
N LEU A 294 -2.99 9.07 -13.99
CA LEU A 294 -2.62 7.91 -14.79
C LEU A 294 -1.89 8.32 -16.08
N VAL A 295 -2.48 9.26 -16.82
CA VAL A 295 -1.88 9.78 -18.07
C VAL A 295 -0.51 10.40 -17.78
N ALA A 296 -0.40 11.23 -16.75
CA ALA A 296 0.86 11.85 -16.34
C ALA A 296 1.91 10.81 -15.92
N LEU A 297 1.50 9.75 -15.21
CA LEU A 297 2.39 8.64 -14.84
C LEU A 297 2.94 7.92 -16.07
N LEU A 298 2.07 7.55 -17.00
CA LEU A 298 2.46 6.83 -18.22
C LEU A 298 3.38 7.66 -19.11
N ALA A 299 3.11 8.97 -19.24
CA ALA A 299 3.98 9.89 -19.96
C ALA A 299 5.40 9.97 -19.36
N LYS A 300 5.50 10.05 -18.01
CA LYS A 300 6.79 10.03 -17.30
C LYS A 300 7.55 8.72 -17.49
N LEU A 301 6.85 7.59 -17.53
CA LEU A 301 7.47 6.28 -17.74
C LEU A 301 8.03 6.17 -19.15
N LYS A 302 7.24 6.55 -20.17
CA LYS A 302 7.67 6.57 -21.58
C LYS A 302 8.89 7.45 -21.79
N ALA A 303 8.91 8.64 -21.20
CA ALA A 303 10.07 9.55 -21.26
C ALA A 303 11.33 8.92 -20.65
N LYS A 304 11.21 8.18 -19.54
CA LYS A 304 12.35 7.48 -18.92
C LYS A 304 12.84 6.28 -19.73
N GLU A 305 11.96 5.58 -20.44
CA GLU A 305 12.36 4.50 -21.34
C GLU A 305 13.15 5.05 -22.53
N LEU A 306 12.67 6.13 -23.16
CA LEU A 306 13.36 6.80 -24.26
C LEU A 306 14.73 7.35 -23.82
N GLY A 307 14.87 7.89 -22.62
CA GLY A 307 16.13 8.37 -22.06
C GLY A 307 17.12 7.27 -21.63
N ARG A 308 16.73 5.99 -21.64
CA ARG A 308 17.61 4.84 -21.39
C ARG A 308 18.12 4.19 -22.67
N VAL A 309 17.54 4.50 -23.80
CA VAL A 309 17.90 4.00 -25.14
C VAL A 309 18.82 4.98 -25.88
N ALA A 310 18.97 6.20 -25.36
CA ALA A 310 19.94 7.21 -25.80
C ALA A 310 21.15 7.24 -24.85
#